data_e4e3b5e45cbe526290805589f138b8d3
#
_entry.id   e4e3b5e45cbe526290805589f138b8d3
#
_cell.length_a   1.000
_cell.length_b   1.000
_cell.length_c   1.000
_cell.angle_alpha   90.00
_cell.angle_beta   90.00
_cell.angle_gamma   90.00
#
_symmetry.space_group_name_H-M   'P 1'
#
loop_
_entity.id
_entity.type
_entity.pdbx_description
1 polymer ?
#
loop_
_entity_poly.entity_id
_entity_poly.type
_entity_poly.pdbx_seq_one_letter_code
_entity_poly.pdbx_strand_id
1 'polypeptide(L)'
;TALAGKKISVMTPYLTSVTTNQMAGFIKNNLEAEGAEVFVIDTANDFAELASRIEDVVSSGTDGIVLVSADPNQVANQLTEAFDADIPVFGCDSGFIDGMQVNATSDNYQMGELIVRYLFDDLMGGKGTVIALTHRPHPGVVKRCEAFDDIIKEYPDIQLITEQHVPAEQPINDAEEIMMVSI
;
A
#
# COMPACT_ATOMS: atom_id res chain seq x y z
N THR A 1 -10.16 1.23 29.34
CA THR A 1 -9.08 0.88 28.42
C THR A 1 -8.18 2.08 28.17
N ALA A 2 -6.94 1.87 27.73
CA ALA A 2 -5.98 2.96 27.47
C ALA A 2 -6.40 3.87 26.30
N LEU A 3 -7.29 3.39 25.44
CA LEU A 3 -7.77 4.10 24.26
C LEU A 3 -9.15 4.78 24.46
N ALA A 4 -9.74 4.70 25.65
CA ALA A 4 -11.05 5.29 25.92
C ALA A 4 -11.06 6.81 25.65
N GLY A 5 -11.89 7.24 24.71
CA GLY A 5 -12.05 8.64 24.32
C GLY A 5 -10.91 9.20 23.43
N LYS A 6 -9.95 8.35 23.00
CA LYS A 6 -8.91 8.74 22.04
C LYS A 6 -9.49 8.81 20.64
N LYS A 7 -9.12 9.84 19.89
CA LYS A 7 -9.49 10.04 18.48
C LYS A 7 -8.39 9.51 17.58
N ILE A 8 -8.69 8.54 16.74
CA ILE A 8 -7.72 7.93 15.83
C ILE A 8 -8.19 8.13 14.38
N SER A 9 -7.32 8.67 13.55
CA SER A 9 -7.55 8.86 12.13
C SER A 9 -6.89 7.73 11.33
N VAL A 10 -7.70 6.91 10.66
CA VAL A 10 -7.24 5.83 9.76
C VAL A 10 -7.35 6.34 8.33
N MET A 11 -6.23 6.50 7.65
CA MET A 11 -6.15 7.23 6.39
C MET A 11 -5.57 6.37 5.27
N THR A 12 -6.20 6.38 4.12
CA THR A 12 -5.76 5.61 2.95
C THR A 12 -6.15 6.30 1.64
N PRO A 13 -5.33 6.20 0.57
CA PRO A 13 -5.76 6.59 -0.77
C PRO A 13 -6.47 5.46 -1.54
N TYR A 14 -6.61 4.25 -0.97
CA TYR A 14 -7.00 3.05 -1.73
C TYR A 14 -8.18 2.27 -1.11
N LEU A 15 -9.18 2.95 -0.53
CA LEU A 15 -10.31 2.26 0.14
C LEU A 15 -11.18 1.46 -0.84
N THR A 16 -11.12 1.74 -2.14
CA THR A 16 -11.77 0.94 -3.20
C THR A 16 -11.15 -0.45 -3.35
N SER A 17 -9.91 -0.65 -2.94
CA SER A 17 -9.29 -1.98 -2.85
C SER A 17 -9.94 -2.80 -1.75
N VAL A 18 -10.38 -4.02 -2.09
CA VAL A 18 -11.01 -4.95 -1.13
C VAL A 18 -10.10 -5.21 0.07
N THR A 19 -8.82 -5.46 -0.17
CA THR A 19 -7.84 -5.74 0.90
C THR A 19 -7.63 -4.52 1.80
N THR A 20 -7.45 -3.34 1.22
CA THR A 20 -7.26 -2.09 1.99
C THR A 20 -8.50 -1.77 2.82
N ASN A 21 -9.70 -1.94 2.23
CA ASN A 21 -10.96 -1.75 2.94
C ASN A 21 -11.09 -2.69 4.14
N GLN A 22 -10.75 -3.97 3.96
CA GLN A 22 -10.76 -4.96 5.05
C GLN A 22 -9.76 -4.59 6.15
N MET A 23 -8.52 -4.19 5.80
CA MET A 23 -7.53 -3.75 6.78
C MET A 23 -8.01 -2.54 7.58
N ALA A 24 -8.50 -1.49 6.91
CA ALA A 24 -9.06 -0.32 7.57
C ALA A 24 -10.24 -0.66 8.48
N GLY A 25 -11.13 -1.55 8.03
CA GLY A 25 -12.27 -2.05 8.81
C GLY A 25 -11.83 -2.84 10.06
N PHE A 26 -10.84 -3.72 9.95
CA PHE A 26 -10.30 -4.44 11.10
C PHE A 26 -9.63 -3.51 12.10
N ILE A 27 -8.84 -2.54 11.63
CA ILE A 27 -8.21 -1.54 12.50
C ILE A 27 -9.29 -0.76 13.24
N LYS A 28 -10.28 -0.22 12.52
CA LYS A 28 -11.40 0.52 13.11
C LYS A 28 -12.10 -0.29 14.19
N ASN A 29 -12.57 -1.48 13.85
CA ASN A 29 -13.36 -2.32 14.76
C ASN A 29 -12.58 -2.68 16.05
N ASN A 30 -11.30 -2.99 15.94
CA ASN A 30 -10.48 -3.32 17.10
C ASN A 30 -10.20 -2.11 17.98
N LEU A 31 -9.89 -0.94 17.42
CA LEU A 31 -9.66 0.27 18.18
C LEU A 31 -10.94 0.77 18.86
N GLU A 32 -12.09 0.70 18.19
CA GLU A 32 -13.40 1.04 18.78
C GLU A 32 -13.78 0.07 19.91
N ALA A 33 -13.46 -1.20 19.80
CA ALA A 33 -13.66 -2.18 20.88
C ALA A 33 -12.84 -1.84 22.13
N GLU A 34 -11.71 -1.15 21.98
CA GLU A 34 -10.87 -0.61 23.05
C GLU A 34 -11.29 0.81 23.50
N GLY A 35 -12.38 1.34 22.96
CA GLY A 35 -13.00 2.60 23.38
C GLY A 35 -12.51 3.84 22.64
N ALA A 36 -11.74 3.70 21.58
CA ALA A 36 -11.35 4.83 20.72
C ALA A 36 -12.52 5.30 19.85
N GLU A 37 -12.48 6.58 19.45
CA GLU A 37 -13.29 7.13 18.38
C GLU A 37 -12.47 7.09 17.07
N VAL A 38 -12.93 6.34 16.07
CA VAL A 38 -12.11 6.07 14.88
C VAL A 38 -12.76 6.64 13.62
N PHE A 39 -12.00 7.47 12.92
CA PHE A 39 -12.39 8.09 11.66
C PHE A 39 -11.61 7.44 10.51
N VAL A 40 -12.33 6.82 9.56
CA VAL A 40 -11.72 6.28 8.34
C VAL A 40 -11.85 7.33 7.23
N ILE A 41 -10.72 7.73 6.65
CA ILE A 41 -10.62 8.78 5.64
C ILE A 41 -10.03 8.16 4.37
N ASP A 42 -10.80 8.19 3.28
CA ASP A 42 -10.36 7.80 1.94
C ASP A 42 -10.10 9.05 1.10
N THR A 43 -8.99 9.05 0.38
CA THR A 43 -8.64 10.16 -0.52
C THR A 43 -8.64 9.75 -1.99
N ALA A 44 -9.22 8.60 -2.32
CA ALA A 44 -9.52 8.16 -3.68
C ALA A 44 -8.32 8.29 -4.65
N ASN A 45 -7.16 7.75 -4.26
CA ASN A 45 -5.89 7.80 -5.01
C ASN A 45 -5.29 9.23 -5.16
N ASP A 46 -5.77 10.19 -4.38
CA ASP A 46 -5.25 11.57 -4.38
C ASP A 46 -4.33 11.81 -3.17
N PHE A 47 -3.03 11.90 -3.42
CA PHE A 47 -2.03 12.17 -2.39
C PHE A 47 -1.95 13.64 -1.97
N ALA A 48 -2.39 14.58 -2.82
CA ALA A 48 -2.51 15.98 -2.43
C ALA A 48 -3.68 16.15 -1.45
N GLU A 49 -4.80 15.47 -1.70
CA GLU A 49 -5.91 15.38 -0.74
C GLU A 49 -5.48 14.69 0.55
N LEU A 50 -4.68 13.60 0.47
CA LEU A 50 -4.15 12.93 1.67
C LEU A 50 -3.31 13.88 2.52
N ALA A 51 -2.43 14.66 1.89
CA ALA A 51 -1.64 15.68 2.56
C ALA A 51 -2.53 16.69 3.31
N SER A 52 -3.54 17.25 2.61
CA SER A 52 -4.49 18.20 3.20
C SER A 52 -5.28 17.59 4.37
N ARG A 53 -5.69 16.32 4.24
CA ARG A 53 -6.40 15.63 5.32
C ARG A 53 -5.53 15.35 6.53
N ILE A 54 -4.22 15.10 6.35
CA ILE A 54 -3.28 14.99 7.48
C ILE A 54 -3.21 16.32 8.23
N GLU A 55 -3.05 17.45 7.53
CA GLU A 55 -3.07 18.79 8.14
C GLU A 55 -4.37 19.04 8.93
N ASP A 56 -5.52 18.68 8.35
CA ASP A 56 -6.82 18.83 8.99
C ASP A 56 -6.92 18.02 10.29
N VAL A 57 -6.52 16.74 10.30
CA VAL A 57 -6.62 15.89 11.50
C VAL A 57 -5.61 16.29 12.58
N VAL A 58 -4.42 16.73 12.20
CA VAL A 58 -3.42 17.31 13.12
C VAL A 58 -4.02 18.56 13.79
N SER A 59 -4.53 19.49 13.00
CA SER A 59 -5.11 20.74 13.51
C SER A 59 -6.35 20.52 14.36
N SER A 60 -7.15 19.49 14.10
CA SER A 60 -8.35 19.15 14.88
C SER A 60 -8.07 18.32 16.13
N GLY A 61 -6.80 17.96 16.37
CA GLY A 61 -6.35 17.29 17.60
C GLY A 61 -6.67 15.80 17.61
N THR A 62 -6.32 15.09 16.53
CA THR A 62 -6.27 13.61 16.55
C THR A 62 -5.23 13.13 17.57
N ASP A 63 -5.50 12.03 18.25
CA ASP A 63 -4.55 11.41 19.20
C ASP A 63 -3.60 10.40 18.54
N GLY A 64 -3.83 10.08 17.25
CA GLY A 64 -2.97 9.19 16.48
C GLY A 64 -3.44 9.04 15.05
N ILE A 65 -2.50 8.72 14.16
CA ILE A 65 -2.74 8.49 12.74
C ILE A 65 -2.30 7.07 12.38
N VAL A 66 -3.13 6.36 11.60
CA VAL A 66 -2.78 5.08 10.98
C VAL A 66 -2.87 5.24 9.47
N LEU A 67 -1.74 5.14 8.79
CA LEU A 67 -1.68 5.11 7.33
C LEU A 67 -1.87 3.66 6.85
N VAL A 68 -2.83 3.43 5.96
CA VAL A 68 -3.08 2.11 5.39
C VAL A 68 -2.79 2.14 3.88
N SER A 69 -1.88 1.28 3.44
CA SER A 69 -1.46 1.13 2.04
C SER A 69 -0.91 2.41 1.38
N ALA A 70 -0.56 3.43 2.14
CA ALA A 70 -0.06 4.71 1.64
C ALA A 70 1.47 4.78 1.62
N ASP A 71 2.04 5.51 0.68
CA ASP A 71 3.46 5.85 0.68
C ASP A 71 3.70 7.11 1.52
N PRO A 72 4.31 7.00 2.72
CA PRO A 72 4.54 8.16 3.59
C PRO A 72 5.52 9.17 3.00
N ASN A 73 6.36 8.80 2.03
CA ASN A 73 7.27 9.73 1.37
C ASN A 73 6.52 10.82 0.58
N GLN A 74 5.33 10.50 0.07
CA GLN A 74 4.52 11.47 -0.69
C GLN A 74 3.84 12.52 0.19
N VAL A 75 3.78 12.29 1.50
CA VAL A 75 3.17 13.20 2.50
C VAL A 75 4.12 13.48 3.67
N ALA A 76 5.42 13.35 3.45
CA ALA A 76 6.44 13.43 4.50
C ALA A 76 6.42 14.75 5.27
N ASN A 77 6.16 15.88 4.59
CA ASN A 77 6.08 17.17 5.24
C ASN A 77 4.94 17.24 6.27
N GLN A 78 3.77 16.75 5.91
CA GLN A 78 2.59 16.71 6.78
C GLN A 78 2.76 15.74 7.94
N LEU A 79 3.46 14.63 7.70
CA LEU A 79 3.79 13.70 8.77
C LEU A 79 4.81 14.30 9.74
N THR A 80 5.74 15.14 9.25
CA THR A 80 6.65 15.90 10.13
C THR A 80 5.86 16.83 11.06
N GLU A 81 4.81 17.49 10.57
CA GLU A 81 3.94 18.32 11.43
C GLU A 81 3.23 17.49 12.51
N ALA A 82 2.81 16.26 12.16
CA ALA A 82 2.25 15.34 13.16
C ALA A 82 3.29 14.92 14.21
N PHE A 83 4.54 14.63 13.78
CA PHE A 83 5.64 14.29 14.68
C PHE A 83 5.99 15.47 15.62
N ASP A 84 6.03 16.69 15.09
CA ASP A 84 6.30 17.91 15.85
C ASP A 84 5.18 18.22 16.87
N ALA A 85 3.97 17.73 16.61
CA ALA A 85 2.82 17.82 17.52
C ALA A 85 2.72 16.62 18.50
N ASP A 86 3.74 15.76 18.58
CA ASP A 86 3.75 14.54 19.39
C ASP A 86 2.59 13.56 19.06
N ILE A 87 2.06 13.61 17.83
CA ILE A 87 1.03 12.69 17.35
C ILE A 87 1.70 11.43 16.80
N PRO A 88 1.49 10.25 17.39
CA PRO A 88 2.08 9.01 16.91
C PRO A 88 1.46 8.59 15.57
N VAL A 89 2.33 8.18 14.63
CA VAL A 89 1.94 7.69 13.30
C VAL A 89 2.35 6.24 13.14
N PHE A 90 1.40 5.42 12.71
CA PHE A 90 1.57 3.99 12.46
C PHE A 90 1.29 3.69 10.99
N GLY A 91 1.94 2.65 10.46
CA GLY A 91 1.66 2.13 9.12
C GLY A 91 1.05 0.73 9.17
N CYS A 92 0.15 0.44 8.24
CA CYS A 92 -0.35 -0.90 7.95
C CYS A 92 -0.29 -1.12 6.42
N ASP A 93 0.55 -2.05 5.97
CA ASP A 93 0.86 -2.27 4.55
C ASP A 93 1.27 -0.97 3.81
N SER A 94 1.92 -0.09 4.54
CA SER A 94 2.43 1.21 4.10
C SER A 94 3.94 1.14 3.82
N GLY A 95 4.54 2.26 3.42
CA GLY A 95 5.96 2.51 3.59
C GLY A 95 6.31 2.86 5.04
N PHE A 96 7.59 3.14 5.27
CA PHE A 96 8.11 3.60 6.57
C PHE A 96 9.07 4.77 6.36
N ILE A 97 8.92 5.80 7.16
CA ILE A 97 9.87 6.92 7.27
C ILE A 97 10.24 7.15 8.72
N ASP A 98 11.38 7.80 8.96
CA ASP A 98 11.81 8.16 10.31
C ASP A 98 10.76 9.05 11.00
N GLY A 99 10.49 8.75 12.27
CA GLY A 99 9.44 9.40 13.06
C GLY A 99 8.17 8.55 13.21
N MET A 100 7.88 7.63 12.30
CA MET A 100 6.79 6.67 12.48
C MET A 100 7.12 5.67 13.59
N GLN A 101 6.10 5.21 14.31
CA GLN A 101 6.26 4.26 15.42
C GLN A 101 6.54 2.85 14.93
N VAL A 102 5.78 2.38 13.93
CA VAL A 102 5.89 1.05 13.33
C VAL A 102 5.10 1.01 12.00
N ASN A 103 5.51 0.14 11.09
CA ASN A 103 4.71 -0.28 9.95
C ASN A 103 4.55 -1.80 9.97
N ALA A 104 3.33 -2.29 10.11
CA ALA A 104 3.01 -3.71 10.01
C ALA A 104 2.76 -4.05 8.54
N THR A 105 3.65 -4.84 7.94
CA THR A 105 3.57 -5.25 6.53
C THR A 105 4.15 -6.64 6.32
N SER A 106 3.87 -7.24 5.15
CA SER A 106 4.51 -8.48 4.72
C SER A 106 5.91 -8.22 4.18
N ASP A 107 6.74 -9.27 4.10
CA ASP A 107 7.95 -9.24 3.27
C ASP A 107 7.54 -9.29 1.79
N ASN A 108 7.30 -8.11 1.22
CA ASN A 108 6.81 -7.98 -0.14
C ASN A 108 7.84 -8.39 -1.20
N TYR A 109 9.14 -8.24 -0.92
CA TYR A 109 10.17 -8.74 -1.82
C TYR A 109 10.15 -10.27 -1.87
N GLN A 110 10.15 -10.93 -0.70
CA GLN A 110 10.05 -12.39 -0.61
C GLN A 110 8.76 -12.93 -1.25
N MET A 111 7.63 -12.24 -1.07
CA MET A 111 6.38 -12.60 -1.77
C MET A 111 6.53 -12.54 -3.28
N GLY A 112 7.15 -11.49 -3.81
CA GLY A 112 7.45 -11.36 -5.24
C GLY A 112 8.36 -12.48 -5.72
N GLU A 113 9.44 -12.74 -4.99
CA GLU A 113 10.38 -13.82 -5.30
C GLU A 113 9.69 -15.18 -5.39
N LEU A 114 8.92 -15.55 -4.37
CA LEU A 114 8.22 -16.84 -4.34
C LEU A 114 7.26 -17.02 -5.51
N ILE A 115 6.49 -15.97 -5.85
CA ILE A 115 5.54 -16.01 -6.96
C ILE A 115 6.25 -16.12 -8.30
N VAL A 116 7.30 -15.33 -8.51
CA VAL A 116 8.03 -15.31 -9.78
C VAL A 116 8.77 -16.62 -10.01
N ARG A 117 9.46 -17.16 -8.99
CA ARG A 117 10.12 -18.46 -9.10
C ARG A 117 9.14 -19.59 -9.36
N TYR A 118 8.01 -19.62 -8.65
CA TYR A 118 6.96 -20.62 -8.93
C TYR A 118 6.43 -20.55 -10.35
N LEU A 119 6.20 -19.32 -10.86
CA LEU A 119 5.77 -19.14 -12.26
C LEU A 119 6.84 -19.64 -13.22
N PHE A 120 8.10 -19.24 -13.04
CA PHE A 120 9.17 -19.51 -13.98
C PHE A 120 9.63 -20.96 -13.96
N ASP A 121 9.79 -21.55 -12.75
CA ASP A 121 10.26 -22.94 -12.61
C ASP A 121 9.14 -23.95 -12.82
N ASP A 122 8.06 -23.83 -12.00
CA ASP A 122 7.05 -24.89 -11.93
C ASP A 122 6.03 -24.83 -13.07
N LEU A 123 5.61 -23.62 -13.47
CA LEU A 123 4.58 -23.48 -14.50
C LEU A 123 5.13 -23.33 -15.91
N MET A 124 6.26 -22.62 -16.07
CA MET A 124 6.83 -22.33 -17.40
C MET A 124 8.01 -23.25 -17.76
N GLY A 125 8.62 -23.92 -16.80
CA GLY A 125 9.81 -24.76 -17.05
C GLY A 125 11.00 -23.96 -17.54
N GLY A 126 11.17 -22.74 -17.05
CA GLY A 126 12.32 -21.86 -17.28
C GLY A 126 12.34 -21.16 -18.63
N LYS A 127 11.26 -21.17 -19.42
CA LYS A 127 11.22 -20.57 -20.77
C LYS A 127 9.83 -20.09 -21.16
N GLY A 128 9.78 -19.10 -22.05
CA GLY A 128 8.53 -18.56 -22.59
C GLY A 128 8.45 -17.05 -22.51
N THR A 129 7.23 -16.53 -22.54
CA THR A 129 6.97 -15.10 -22.52
C THR A 129 6.04 -14.72 -21.38
N VAL A 130 6.25 -13.54 -20.77
CA VAL A 130 5.44 -13.00 -19.69
C VAL A 130 5.03 -11.57 -19.95
N ILE A 131 3.89 -11.19 -19.39
CA ILE A 131 3.42 -9.80 -19.27
C ILE A 131 3.37 -9.48 -17.80
N ALA A 132 3.92 -8.34 -17.39
CA ALA A 132 3.86 -7.86 -16.01
C ALA A 132 2.79 -6.78 -15.87
N LEU A 133 1.78 -7.02 -15.04
CA LEU A 133 0.79 -6.03 -14.63
C LEU A 133 1.20 -5.49 -13.25
N THR A 134 1.44 -4.19 -13.14
CA THR A 134 2.07 -3.60 -11.96
C THR A 134 1.35 -2.35 -11.48
N HIS A 135 1.56 -2.01 -10.20
CA HIS A 135 1.17 -0.74 -9.61
C HIS A 135 2.31 -0.24 -8.70
N ARG A 136 3.41 0.20 -9.33
CA ARG A 136 4.65 0.61 -8.61
C ARG A 136 4.50 1.79 -7.63
N PRO A 137 3.50 2.69 -7.72
CA PRO A 137 3.29 3.69 -6.67
C PRO A 137 2.98 3.14 -5.28
N HIS A 138 2.48 1.89 -5.18
CA HIS A 138 2.19 1.26 -3.90
C HIS A 138 3.47 0.65 -3.29
N PRO A 139 3.82 0.96 -2.01
CA PRO A 139 5.08 0.52 -1.38
C PRO A 139 5.31 -1.00 -1.40
N GLY A 140 4.25 -1.79 -1.17
CA GLY A 140 4.34 -3.25 -1.21
C GLY A 140 4.49 -3.78 -2.64
N VAL A 141 3.79 -3.20 -3.61
CA VAL A 141 3.84 -3.64 -5.01
C VAL A 141 5.21 -3.35 -5.62
N VAL A 142 5.81 -2.19 -5.37
CA VAL A 142 7.15 -1.89 -5.89
C VAL A 142 8.18 -2.91 -5.43
N LYS A 143 8.12 -3.39 -4.19
CA LYS A 143 9.02 -4.44 -3.69
C LYS A 143 8.84 -5.79 -4.37
N ARG A 144 7.59 -6.15 -4.71
CA ARG A 144 7.31 -7.35 -5.52
C ARG A 144 7.83 -7.22 -6.94
N CYS A 145 7.74 -6.01 -7.52
CA CYS A 145 8.29 -5.71 -8.84
C CYS A 145 9.82 -5.75 -8.83
N GLU A 146 10.48 -5.22 -7.80
CA GLU A 146 11.94 -5.31 -7.64
C GLU A 146 12.40 -6.79 -7.63
N ALA A 147 11.68 -7.66 -6.93
CA ALA A 147 11.97 -9.09 -6.96
C ALA A 147 11.82 -9.69 -8.36
N PHE A 148 10.77 -9.32 -9.11
CA PHE A 148 10.62 -9.72 -10.51
C PHE A 148 11.77 -9.22 -11.37
N ASP A 149 12.14 -7.93 -11.24
CA ASP A 149 13.21 -7.30 -12.02
C ASP A 149 14.59 -7.97 -11.78
N ASP A 150 14.81 -8.50 -10.57
CA ASP A 150 16.03 -9.22 -10.24
C ASP A 150 16.01 -10.66 -10.74
N ILE A 151 14.93 -11.37 -10.49
CA ILE A 151 14.84 -12.81 -10.79
C ILE A 151 14.79 -13.07 -12.28
N ILE A 152 14.12 -12.26 -13.09
CA ILE A 152 14.02 -12.47 -14.54
C ILE A 152 15.42 -12.50 -15.21
N LYS A 153 16.41 -11.85 -14.63
CA LYS A 153 17.80 -11.86 -15.11
C LYS A 153 18.47 -13.24 -15.01
N GLU A 154 17.95 -14.11 -14.13
CA GLU A 154 18.43 -15.48 -13.95
C GLU A 154 17.87 -16.44 -15.01
N TYR A 155 16.82 -16.00 -15.79
CA TYR A 155 16.10 -16.83 -16.75
C TYR A 155 16.23 -16.28 -18.19
N PRO A 156 17.35 -16.54 -18.88
CA PRO A 156 17.61 -15.96 -20.21
C PRO A 156 16.61 -16.42 -21.29
N ASP A 157 15.91 -17.53 -21.09
CA ASP A 157 14.92 -18.07 -22.01
C ASP A 157 13.48 -17.61 -21.69
N ILE A 158 13.30 -16.73 -20.70
CA ILE A 158 12.05 -16.05 -20.39
C ILE A 158 12.13 -14.61 -20.87
N GLN A 159 11.17 -14.21 -21.71
CA GLN A 159 11.09 -12.86 -22.25
C GLN A 159 9.92 -12.09 -21.66
N LEU A 160 10.21 -10.92 -21.06
CA LEU A 160 9.18 -9.93 -20.74
C LEU A 160 8.74 -9.22 -22.02
N ILE A 161 7.48 -9.41 -22.42
CA ILE A 161 6.91 -8.74 -23.59
C ILE A 161 6.67 -7.26 -23.27
N THR A 162 6.02 -7.01 -22.15
CA THR A 162 5.70 -5.65 -21.70
C THR A 162 5.44 -5.63 -20.18
N GLU A 163 5.75 -4.51 -19.57
CA GLU A 163 5.23 -4.15 -18.25
C GLU A 163 4.20 -3.04 -18.43
N GLN A 164 3.03 -3.20 -17.81
CA GLN A 164 1.94 -2.24 -17.90
C GLN A 164 1.48 -1.84 -16.50
N HIS A 165 1.33 -0.53 -16.31
CA HIS A 165 0.74 0.01 -15.09
C HIS A 165 -0.76 -0.22 -15.08
N VAL A 166 -1.29 -0.79 -13.99
CA VAL A 166 -2.72 -0.94 -13.75
C VAL A 166 -3.14 0.13 -12.73
N PRO A 167 -3.99 1.08 -13.11
CA PRO A 167 -4.52 2.09 -12.18
C PRO A 167 -5.32 1.47 -11.03
N ALA A 168 -5.34 2.15 -9.89
CA ALA A 168 -5.99 1.62 -8.69
C ALA A 168 -7.52 1.83 -8.68
N GLU A 169 -8.05 2.67 -9.56
CA GLU A 169 -9.46 3.05 -9.62
C GLU A 169 -10.36 1.92 -10.14
N GLN A 170 -9.94 1.24 -11.19
CA GLN A 170 -10.69 0.15 -11.81
C GLN A 170 -9.78 -1.02 -12.20
N PRO A 171 -9.02 -1.60 -11.26
CA PRO A 171 -7.90 -2.48 -11.57
C PRO A 171 -8.30 -3.76 -12.34
N ILE A 172 -9.53 -4.25 -12.17
CA ILE A 172 -10.02 -5.44 -12.89
C ILE A 172 -10.25 -5.11 -14.35
N ASN A 173 -10.99 -4.04 -14.64
CA ASN A 173 -11.32 -3.64 -16.00
C ASN A 173 -10.06 -3.22 -16.78
N ASP A 174 -9.20 -2.42 -16.14
CA ASP A 174 -7.96 -1.94 -16.75
C ASP A 174 -7.00 -3.12 -17.07
N ALA A 175 -6.89 -4.08 -16.16
CA ALA A 175 -6.08 -5.29 -16.41
C ALA A 175 -6.63 -6.13 -17.55
N GLU A 176 -7.97 -6.29 -17.66
CA GLU A 176 -8.61 -7.00 -18.74
C GLU A 176 -8.34 -6.32 -20.11
N GLU A 177 -8.52 -4.99 -20.18
CA GLU A 177 -8.25 -4.23 -21.42
C GLU A 177 -6.78 -4.33 -21.83
N ILE A 178 -5.84 -4.19 -20.89
CA ILE A 178 -4.41 -4.33 -21.15
C ILE A 178 -4.11 -5.73 -21.72
N MET A 179 -4.64 -6.77 -21.12
CA MET A 179 -4.41 -8.15 -21.59
C MET A 179 -4.97 -8.38 -22.97
N MET A 180 -6.15 -7.85 -23.30
CA MET A 180 -6.78 -8.00 -24.62
C MET A 180 -5.96 -7.36 -25.76
N VAL A 181 -5.18 -6.32 -25.50
CA VAL A 181 -4.36 -5.64 -26.51
C VAL A 181 -2.90 -6.09 -26.51
N SER A 182 -2.48 -6.88 -25.52
CA SER A 182 -1.09 -7.32 -25.35
C SER A 182 -0.84 -8.75 -25.85
N ILE A 183 -1.90 -9.49 -26.21
CA ILE A 183 -1.87 -10.84 -26.76
C ILE A 183 -2.20 -10.77 -28.24
#